data_06733aca00ce25ec2a8cef6a337ed079
#
_entry.id   06733aca00ce25ec2a8cef6a337ed079
#
_cell.length_a   1.000
_cell.length_b   1.000
_cell.length_c   1.000
_cell.angle_alpha   90.00
_cell.angle_beta   90.00
_cell.angle_gamma   90.00
#
_symmetry.space_group_name_H-M   'P 1'
#
loop_
_entity.id
_entity.type
_entity.pdbx_description
1 polymer ?
#
loop_
_entity_poly.entity_id
_entity_poly.type
_entity_poly.pdbx_seq_one_letter_code
_entity_poly.pdbx_strand_id
1 'polypeptide(L)' 'MFLTNQTRLRIKDIVKRISIDQEVSLEERIYVEKFAKHNSTIWSWLKKASLRNSLV' A
#
# COMPACT_ATOMS: atom_id res chain seq x y z
N MET A 1 2.03 6.78 15.25
CA MET A 1 2.98 6.35 14.23
C MET A 1 3.23 7.49 13.24
N PHE A 2 4.46 7.91 13.11
CA PHE A 2 4.79 9.03 12.22
C PHE A 2 5.01 8.56 10.80
N LEU A 3 4.48 9.31 9.87
CA LEU A 3 4.66 9.07 8.45
C LEU A 3 5.69 10.06 7.92
N THR A 4 6.94 9.65 7.91
CA THR A 4 8.01 10.47 7.36
C THR A 4 7.90 10.50 5.84
N ASN A 5 8.60 11.45 5.20
CA ASN A 5 8.60 11.52 3.74
C ASN A 5 9.15 10.24 3.11
N GLN A 6 10.20 9.68 3.68
CA GLN A 6 10.77 8.43 3.19
C GLN A 6 9.79 7.28 3.32
N THR A 7 9.13 7.17 4.47
CA THR A 7 8.13 6.13 4.70
C THR A 7 6.96 6.26 3.73
N ARG A 8 6.51 7.49 3.53
CA ARG A 8 5.42 7.78 2.61
C ARG A 8 5.74 7.35 1.19
N LEU A 9 6.95 7.70 0.73
CA LEU A 9 7.40 7.34 -0.61
C LEU A 9 7.50 5.83 -0.77
N ARG A 10 8.00 5.16 0.25
CA ARG A 10 8.12 3.71 0.23
C ARG A 10 6.75 3.03 0.14
N ILE A 11 5.80 3.50 0.93
CA ILE A 11 4.45 2.96 0.91
C ILE A 11 3.80 3.21 -0.44
N LYS A 12 3.98 4.40 -0.98
CA LYS A 12 3.44 4.77 -2.27
C LYS A 12 3.99 3.88 -3.38
N ASP A 13 5.28 3.57 -3.33
CA ASP A 13 5.92 2.69 -4.29
C ASP A 13 5.34 1.27 -4.22
N ILE A 14 5.18 0.75 -3.01
CA ILE A 14 4.62 -0.59 -2.81
C ILE A 14 3.18 -0.65 -3.33
N VAL A 15 2.37 0.34 -2.97
CA VAL A 15 0.99 0.41 -3.41
C VAL A 15 0.91 0.50 -4.94
N LYS A 16 1.80 1.25 -5.55
CA LYS A 16 1.87 1.37 -7.00
C LYS A 16 2.15 0.02 -7.65
N ARG A 17 3.07 -0.75 -7.09
CA ARG A 17 3.37 -2.08 -7.61
C ARG A 17 2.15 -2.99 -7.52
N ILE A 18 1.42 -2.92 -6.42
CA ILE A 18 0.19 -3.70 -6.26
C ILE A 18 -0.82 -3.30 -7.34
N SER A 19 -0.94 -2.01 -7.61
CA SER A 19 -1.93 -1.52 -8.57
C SER A 19 -1.64 -1.91 -10.01
N ILE A 20 -0.38 -2.14 -10.35
CA ILE A 20 0.01 -2.57 -11.70
C ILE A 20 0.26 -4.07 -11.77
N ASP A 21 -0.23 -4.79 -10.79
CA ASP A 21 -0.15 -6.25 -10.72
C ASP A 21 1.29 -6.78 -10.65
N GLN A 22 2.19 -6.01 -10.08
CA GLN A 22 3.53 -6.46 -9.81
C GLN A 22 3.57 -7.24 -8.50
N GLU A 23 4.41 -8.25 -8.46
CA GLU A 23 4.55 -9.07 -7.28
C GLU A 23 5.19 -8.28 -6.15
N VAL A 24 4.56 -8.33 -4.99
CA VAL A 24 5.03 -7.67 -3.78
C VAL A 24 5.20 -8.73 -2.71
N SER A 25 6.29 -8.66 -1.96
CA SER A 25 6.53 -9.63 -0.91
C SER A 25 5.50 -9.49 0.20
N LEU A 26 5.29 -10.57 0.95
CA LEU A 26 4.37 -10.57 2.07
C LEU A 26 4.78 -9.54 3.13
N GLU A 27 6.08 -9.40 3.36
CA GLU A 27 6.59 -8.43 4.31
C GLU A 27 6.25 -7.00 3.91
N GLU A 28 6.39 -6.68 2.65
CA GLU A 28 6.05 -5.36 2.13
C GLU A 28 4.56 -5.09 2.29
N ARG A 29 3.75 -6.08 2.00
CA ARG A 29 2.31 -5.96 2.14
C ARG A 29 1.89 -5.72 3.58
N ILE A 30 2.47 -6.48 4.50
CA ILE A 30 2.19 -6.31 5.93
C ILE A 30 2.62 -4.92 6.39
N TYR A 31 3.75 -4.45 5.90
CA TYR A 31 4.26 -3.13 6.21
C TYR A 31 3.25 -2.04 5.85
N VAL A 32 2.71 -2.10 4.64
CA VAL A 32 1.71 -1.15 4.17
C VAL A 32 0.41 -1.27 4.96
N GLU A 33 -0.05 -2.47 5.19
CA GLU A 33 -1.29 -2.70 5.95
C GLU A 33 -1.19 -2.15 7.37
N LYS A 34 -0.03 -2.25 7.97
CA LYS A 34 0.21 -1.74 9.30
C LYS A 34 -0.04 -0.23 9.37
N PHE A 35 0.45 0.49 8.37
CA PHE A 35 0.22 1.93 8.29
C PHE A 35 -1.21 2.25 7.90
N ALA A 36 -1.82 1.45 7.05
CA ALA A 36 -3.18 1.66 6.59
C ALA A 36 -4.19 1.61 7.74
N LYS A 37 -3.93 0.82 8.74
CA LYS A 37 -4.79 0.74 9.92
C LYS A 37 -4.84 2.05 10.70
N HIS A 38 -3.78 2.83 10.61
CA HIS A 38 -3.65 4.08 11.37
C HIS A 38 -3.77 5.33 10.49
N ASN A 39 -3.92 5.16 9.19
CA ASN A 39 -3.96 6.28 8.27
C ASN A 39 -4.96 6.00 7.14
N SER A 40 -6.06 6.75 7.15
CA SER A 40 -7.13 6.56 6.17
C SER A 40 -6.71 6.83 4.74
N THR A 41 -5.73 7.73 4.54
CA THR A 41 -5.22 8.02 3.20
C THR A 41 -4.52 6.79 2.61
N ILE A 42 -3.68 6.16 3.40
CA ILE A 42 -2.97 4.96 2.98
C ILE A 42 -3.95 3.80 2.79
N TRP A 43 -4.91 3.69 3.67
CA TRP A 43 -5.98 2.70 3.53
C TRP A 43 -6.71 2.86 2.21
N SER A 44 -7.02 4.10 1.85
CA SER A 44 -7.67 4.42 0.59
C SER A 44 -6.83 4.01 -0.62
N TRP A 45 -5.54 4.30 -0.58
CA TRP A 45 -4.61 3.89 -1.64
C TRP A 45 -4.58 2.37 -1.81
N LEU A 46 -4.44 1.68 -0.70
CA LEU A 46 -4.36 0.22 -0.70
C LEU A 46 -5.65 -0.38 -1.22
N LYS A 47 -6.78 0.16 -0.80
CA LYS A 47 -8.09 -0.32 -1.24
C LYS A 47 -8.27 -0.17 -2.74
N LYS A 48 -7.88 0.97 -3.29
CA LYS A 48 -7.96 1.21 -4.73
C LYS A 48 -7.08 0.24 -5.51
N ALA A 49 -5.89 0.00 -5.03
CA ALA A 49 -4.97 -0.93 -5.68
C ALA A 49 -5.54 -2.36 -5.64
N SER A 50 -6.09 -2.75 -4.51
CA SER A 50 -6.66 -4.10 -4.34
C SER A 50 -7.90 -4.29 -5.20
N LEU A 51 -8.75 -3.27 -5.30
CA LEU A 51 -9.95 -3.34 -6.13
C LEU A 51 -9.60 -3.57 -7.59
N ARG A 52 -8.52 -2.95 -8.05
CA ARG A 52 -8.08 -3.12 -9.42
C ARG A 52 -7.70 -4.56 -9.71
N ASN A 53 -7.08 -5.22 -8.76
CA ASN A 53 -6.71 -6.62 -8.90
C ASN A 53 -7.88 -7.57 -8.68
N SER A 54 -8.85 -7.17 -7.89
CA SER A 54 -10.00 -8.00 -7.55
C SER A 54 -11.01 -8.14 -8.68
N LEU A 55 -10.93 -7.27 -9.66
CA LEU A 55 -11.87 -7.28 -10.77
C LEU A 55 -11.55 -8.30 -11.86
N VAL A 56 -10.52 -9.04 -11.66
CA VAL A 56 -10.10 -10.07 -12.61
C VAL A 56 -10.99 -11.30 -12.51
#